data_8e49befbe7cb8bf202d5b9cb3c49fb90
#
_entry.id   8e49befbe7cb8bf202d5b9cb3c49fb90
#
_cell.length_a   1.000
_cell.length_b   1.000
_cell.length_c   1.000
_cell.angle_alpha   90.00
_cell.angle_beta   90.00
_cell.angle_gamma   90.00
#
_symmetry.space_group_name_H-M   'P 1'
#
loop_
_entity.id
_entity.type
_entity.pdbx_description
1 polymer ?
#
loop_
_entity_poly.entity_id
_entity_poly.type
_entity_poly.pdbx_seq_one_letter_code
_entity_poly.pdbx_strand_id
1 'polypeptide(L)'
;MKKKLLYFTLSIVTLLLFFAVYFFTIKHYDRKIQESTNVLTSDKHEEMRNFIIPTHFVDGERFYFKLPISNNDTIMAFGDTGGGISFLAPNAKNKGDIRLNLKTGIVKGIMPIEYILYKDLVKDTNFPIPNPNSKFIIRHPFKRVTNPLLMIPPMEDELKFMLKVQPEMEAFLGQTFFMDHSWTIDYPHEQIMVYTPLSDSFINQPNVQKLGFKKNAKKEKINGHPSMTMEVDGETIDVLFDTGATMVLTEEGQKQFGTDKKTLAGSFIAASIFNKWRKEHPEWKYYPKADYGGDVIEVPIVKIGEFEVGPVLFVVKRDEAWSEGMINTMDKVVKGAIGGTLLKFFKVTIDYNSDLIRFER
;
A
#
# COMPACT_ATOMS: atom_id res chain seq x y z
N MET A 1 -48.43 9.95 -36.98
CA MET A 1 -47.05 10.44 -37.00
C MET A 1 -46.74 11.46 -35.88
N LYS A 2 -47.50 12.53 -35.71
CA LYS A 2 -47.22 13.63 -34.72
C LYS A 2 -47.07 13.14 -33.27
N LYS A 3 -47.90 12.20 -32.78
CA LYS A 3 -47.79 11.66 -31.39
C LYS A 3 -46.54 10.85 -31.16
N LYS A 4 -46.11 10.03 -32.10
CA LYS A 4 -44.86 9.24 -31.99
C LYS A 4 -43.62 10.15 -31.96
N LEU A 5 -43.60 11.21 -32.75
CA LEU A 5 -42.54 12.20 -32.76
C LEU A 5 -42.47 12.95 -31.43
N LEU A 6 -43.62 13.31 -30.84
CA LEU A 6 -43.70 13.98 -29.54
C LEU A 6 -43.14 13.09 -28.43
N TYR A 7 -43.50 11.82 -28.37
CA TYR A 7 -42.94 10.89 -27.36
C TYR A 7 -41.45 10.68 -27.53
N PHE A 8 -40.95 10.58 -28.77
CA PHE A 8 -39.52 10.46 -29.06
C PHE A 8 -38.74 11.70 -28.60
N THR A 9 -39.26 12.90 -28.89
CA THR A 9 -38.66 14.17 -28.46
C THR A 9 -38.69 14.30 -26.93
N LEU A 10 -39.79 13.93 -26.26
CA LEU A 10 -39.91 13.95 -24.81
C LEU A 10 -38.87 13.01 -24.16
N SER A 11 -38.69 11.80 -24.72
CA SER A 11 -37.70 10.84 -24.22
C SER A 11 -36.27 11.36 -24.33
N ILE A 12 -35.93 12.04 -25.44
CA ILE A 12 -34.60 12.65 -25.62
C ILE A 12 -34.38 13.78 -24.61
N VAL A 13 -35.38 14.64 -24.42
CA VAL A 13 -35.28 15.76 -23.46
C VAL A 13 -35.12 15.23 -22.04
N THR A 14 -35.89 14.19 -21.66
CA THR A 14 -35.76 13.55 -20.34
C THR A 14 -34.39 12.94 -20.14
N LEU A 15 -33.84 12.27 -21.16
CA LEU A 15 -32.50 11.70 -21.12
C LEU A 15 -31.41 12.77 -20.97
N LEU A 16 -31.55 13.87 -21.70
CA LEU A 16 -30.60 15.01 -21.63
C LEU A 16 -30.67 15.69 -20.27
N LEU A 17 -31.87 15.87 -19.69
CA LEU A 17 -32.03 16.39 -18.33
C LEU A 17 -31.41 15.47 -17.30
N PHE A 18 -31.60 14.15 -17.43
CA PHE A 18 -30.98 13.18 -16.54
C PHE A 18 -29.45 13.26 -16.61
N PHE A 19 -28.87 13.33 -17.84
CA PHE A 19 -27.43 13.52 -18.01
C PHE A 19 -26.92 14.83 -17.45
N ALA A 20 -27.68 15.93 -17.62
CA ALA A 20 -27.30 17.22 -17.05
C ALA A 20 -27.30 17.19 -15.52
N VAL A 21 -28.37 16.69 -14.89
CA VAL A 21 -28.43 16.54 -13.42
C VAL A 21 -27.32 15.65 -12.92
N TYR A 22 -27.10 14.51 -13.55
CA TYR A 22 -26.03 13.58 -13.23
C TYR A 22 -24.65 14.25 -13.32
N PHE A 23 -24.37 14.97 -14.42
CA PHE A 23 -23.10 15.67 -14.64
C PHE A 23 -22.87 16.81 -13.63
N PHE A 24 -23.90 17.60 -13.33
CA PHE A 24 -23.84 18.67 -12.32
C PHE A 24 -23.63 18.10 -10.92
N THR A 25 -24.28 16.97 -10.58
CA THR A 25 -24.13 16.31 -9.30
C THR A 25 -22.70 15.80 -9.11
N ILE A 26 -22.13 15.12 -10.12
CA ILE A 26 -20.74 14.65 -10.09
C ILE A 26 -19.79 15.85 -9.93
N LYS A 27 -19.95 16.90 -10.74
CA LYS A 27 -19.10 18.10 -10.63
C LYS A 27 -19.18 18.76 -9.27
N HIS A 28 -20.38 18.80 -8.69
CA HIS A 28 -20.58 19.38 -7.36
C HIS A 28 -19.84 18.60 -6.29
N TYR A 29 -19.91 17.26 -6.30
CA TYR A 29 -19.18 16.41 -5.36
C TYR A 29 -17.66 16.45 -5.60
N ASP A 30 -17.21 16.37 -6.84
CA ASP A 30 -15.79 16.52 -7.19
C ASP A 30 -15.24 17.86 -6.67
N ARG A 31 -15.99 18.95 -6.84
CA ARG A 31 -15.60 20.28 -6.36
C ARG A 31 -15.54 20.37 -4.84
N LYS A 32 -16.53 19.83 -4.13
CA LYS A 32 -16.51 19.79 -2.66
C LYS A 32 -15.33 19.01 -2.11
N ILE A 33 -14.97 17.89 -2.75
CA ILE A 33 -13.81 17.11 -2.36
C ILE A 33 -12.54 17.91 -2.61
N GLN A 34 -12.38 18.53 -3.79
CA GLN A 34 -11.24 19.38 -4.11
C GLN A 34 -11.11 20.57 -3.15
N GLU A 35 -12.20 21.27 -2.84
CA GLU A 35 -12.19 22.38 -1.89
C GLU A 35 -11.80 21.91 -0.48
N SER A 36 -12.25 20.73 -0.04
CA SER A 36 -11.87 20.17 1.25
C SER A 36 -10.41 19.70 1.32
N THR A 37 -9.81 19.38 0.18
CA THR A 37 -8.41 18.94 0.09
C THR A 37 -7.44 20.13 -0.06
N ASN A 38 -7.85 21.22 -0.72
CA ASN A 38 -7.01 22.41 -0.93
C ASN A 38 -6.73 23.22 0.34
N VAL A 39 -7.45 22.99 1.43
CA VAL A 39 -7.26 23.69 2.72
C VAL A 39 -6.02 23.20 3.48
N LEU A 40 -5.38 22.13 3.01
CA LEU A 40 -4.22 21.54 3.69
C LEU A 40 -2.87 22.05 3.15
N THR A 41 -2.90 23.06 2.28
CA THR A 41 -1.67 23.70 1.81
C THR A 41 -1.22 24.70 2.84
N SER A 42 -0.20 24.43 3.60
CA SER A 42 0.77 25.44 4.01
C SER A 42 1.91 24.87 4.85
N ASP A 43 3.08 25.27 4.50
CA ASP A 43 4.17 25.81 5.34
C ASP A 43 4.70 24.98 6.54
N LYS A 44 4.08 23.88 6.94
CA LYS A 44 4.55 23.08 8.09
C LYS A 44 5.56 21.97 7.75
N HIS A 45 5.76 21.65 6.47
CA HIS A 45 6.62 20.51 6.08
C HIS A 45 8.13 20.76 6.23
N GLU A 46 8.58 22.01 6.34
CA GLU A 46 10.03 22.32 6.45
C GLU A 46 10.61 22.09 7.87
N GLU A 47 9.79 22.05 8.91
CA GLU A 47 10.26 21.91 10.30
C GLU A 47 10.18 20.50 10.88
N MET A 48 9.47 19.56 10.21
CA MET A 48 9.28 18.21 10.75
C MET A 48 10.44 17.29 10.38
N ARG A 49 11.46 17.21 11.23
CA ARG A 49 12.57 16.27 11.08
C ARG A 49 12.49 15.18 12.17
N ASN A 50 12.66 13.91 11.75
CA ASN A 50 12.84 12.77 12.65
C ASN A 50 11.68 12.51 13.63
N PHE A 51 10.43 12.57 13.16
CA PHE A 51 9.31 12.20 14.00
C PHE A 51 9.19 10.67 14.10
N ILE A 52 9.24 10.15 15.34
CA ILE A 52 8.97 8.72 15.62
C ILE A 52 7.47 8.52 15.69
N ILE A 53 6.96 7.69 14.81
CA ILE A 53 5.53 7.40 14.72
C ILE A 53 5.17 6.29 15.70
N PRO A 54 4.09 6.44 16.49
CA PRO A 54 3.58 5.35 17.31
C PRO A 54 3.20 4.15 16.46
N THR A 55 3.85 3.01 16.70
CA THR A 55 3.66 1.78 15.94
C THR A 55 3.49 0.57 16.85
N HIS A 56 3.01 -0.51 16.27
CA HIS A 56 3.00 -1.84 16.84
C HIS A 56 3.54 -2.82 15.81
N PHE A 57 4.67 -3.43 16.10
CA PHE A 57 5.24 -4.48 15.25
C PHE A 57 4.65 -5.84 15.62
N VAL A 58 4.40 -6.65 14.60
CA VAL A 58 3.96 -8.04 14.74
C VAL A 58 5.14 -8.92 14.33
N ASP A 59 5.67 -9.63 15.32
CA ASP A 59 6.82 -10.53 15.17
C ASP A 59 8.11 -9.85 14.67
N GLY A 60 8.22 -8.51 14.83
CA GLY A 60 9.34 -7.74 14.29
C GLY A 60 9.38 -7.67 12.75
N GLU A 61 8.33 -8.10 12.06
CA GLU A 61 8.32 -8.28 10.60
C GLU A 61 7.26 -7.47 9.86
N ARG A 62 6.15 -7.16 10.50
CA ARG A 62 5.04 -6.34 9.97
C ARG A 62 4.64 -5.33 11.01
N PHE A 63 3.97 -4.25 10.61
CA PHE A 63 3.61 -3.21 11.57
C PHE A 63 2.25 -2.57 11.30
N TYR A 64 1.70 -2.05 12.39
CA TYR A 64 0.55 -1.18 12.40
C TYR A 64 0.95 0.19 12.92
N PHE A 65 0.51 1.24 12.27
CA PHE A 65 0.53 2.59 12.82
C PHE A 65 -0.59 2.74 13.85
N LYS A 66 -0.29 3.32 14.98
CA LYS A 66 -1.29 3.72 15.98
C LYS A 66 -1.73 5.14 15.66
N LEU A 67 -2.76 5.28 14.82
CA LEU A 67 -3.29 6.58 14.43
C LEU A 67 -4.05 7.21 15.59
N PRO A 68 -3.56 8.33 16.18
CA PRO A 68 -4.27 8.99 17.27
C PRO A 68 -5.51 9.70 16.73
N ILE A 69 -6.67 9.36 17.26
CA ILE A 69 -7.96 9.97 16.96
C ILE A 69 -8.50 10.74 18.17
N SER A 70 -9.73 11.26 18.09
CA SER A 70 -10.37 11.96 19.22
C SER A 70 -10.51 11.07 20.47
N ASN A 71 -10.64 11.73 21.63
CA ASN A 71 -10.92 11.08 22.93
C ASN A 71 -9.84 10.10 23.40
N ASN A 72 -8.57 10.35 23.09
CA ASN A 72 -7.41 9.48 23.43
C ASN A 72 -7.56 8.04 22.90
N ASP A 73 -8.37 7.84 21.87
CA ASP A 73 -8.50 6.57 21.18
C ASP A 73 -7.51 6.48 20.00
N THR A 74 -7.24 5.28 19.55
CA THR A 74 -6.34 5.00 18.43
C THR A 74 -6.97 4.03 17.44
N ILE A 75 -6.58 4.17 16.16
CA ILE A 75 -6.87 3.21 15.10
C ILE A 75 -5.62 2.44 14.75
N MET A 76 -5.73 1.12 14.72
CA MET A 76 -4.67 0.23 14.27
C MET A 76 -4.68 0.15 12.75
N ALA A 77 -3.74 0.84 12.12
CA ALA A 77 -3.67 0.96 10.66
C ALA A 77 -2.50 0.13 10.10
N PHE A 78 -2.82 -0.92 9.36
CA PHE A 78 -1.82 -1.78 8.74
C PHE A 78 -1.03 -1.02 7.68
N GLY A 79 0.30 -1.07 7.76
CA GLY A 79 1.21 -0.35 6.87
C GLY A 79 1.72 -1.23 5.73
N ASP A 80 1.34 -0.90 4.49
CA ASP A 80 1.61 -1.71 3.30
C ASP A 80 2.05 -0.86 2.10
N THR A 81 3.36 -0.82 1.85
CA THR A 81 3.93 -0.07 0.71
C THR A 81 3.62 -0.71 -0.65
N GLY A 82 3.33 -2.01 -0.68
CA GLY A 82 2.89 -2.76 -1.86
C GLY A 82 1.37 -2.71 -2.06
N GLY A 83 0.64 -2.18 -1.09
CA GLY A 83 -0.81 -2.04 -1.13
C GLY A 83 -1.29 -0.91 -2.04
N GLY A 84 -2.54 -0.99 -2.45
CA GLY A 84 -3.18 0.00 -3.32
C GLY A 84 -3.51 1.31 -2.60
N ILE A 85 -4.80 1.65 -2.57
CA ILE A 85 -5.29 2.85 -1.88
C ILE A 85 -5.49 2.58 -0.39
N SER A 86 -5.34 3.64 0.42
CA SER A 86 -5.63 3.57 1.84
C SER A 86 -7.14 3.56 2.11
N PHE A 87 -7.57 2.79 3.11
CA PHE A 87 -8.98 2.73 3.50
C PHE A 87 -9.16 2.54 5.01
N LEU A 88 -10.33 2.92 5.50
CA LEU A 88 -10.79 2.65 6.86
C LEU A 88 -11.69 1.41 6.85
N ALA A 89 -11.40 0.44 7.69
CA ALA A 89 -12.25 -0.74 7.78
C ALA A 89 -13.63 -0.41 8.36
N PRO A 90 -14.72 -1.03 7.88
CA PRO A 90 -16.08 -0.68 8.31
C PRO A 90 -16.34 -0.84 9.81
N ASN A 91 -15.64 -1.75 10.48
CA ASN A 91 -15.73 -1.95 11.94
C ASN A 91 -15.18 -0.76 12.75
N ALA A 92 -14.26 0.02 12.19
CA ALA A 92 -13.68 1.18 12.85
C ALA A 92 -14.64 2.40 12.91
N LYS A 93 -15.75 2.40 12.18
CA LYS A 93 -16.72 3.52 12.17
C LYS A 93 -17.22 3.94 13.55
N ASN A 94 -17.20 3.03 14.52
CA ASN A 94 -17.76 3.26 15.84
C ASN A 94 -16.75 3.85 16.84
N LYS A 95 -15.48 4.02 16.44
CA LYS A 95 -14.43 4.58 17.28
C LYS A 95 -14.45 6.10 17.27
N GLY A 96 -14.25 6.70 18.43
CA GLY A 96 -14.18 8.15 18.60
C GLY A 96 -15.30 8.90 17.89
N ASP A 97 -14.93 9.99 17.20
CA ASP A 97 -15.85 10.86 16.45
C ASP A 97 -15.97 10.50 14.97
N ILE A 98 -15.53 9.31 14.56
CA ILE A 98 -15.47 8.95 13.14
C ILE A 98 -16.81 9.11 12.46
N ARG A 99 -17.90 8.62 13.08
CA ARG A 99 -19.26 8.75 12.53
C ARG A 99 -19.68 10.19 12.27
N LEU A 100 -19.27 11.12 13.12
CA LEU A 100 -19.63 12.52 13.01
C LEU A 100 -18.89 13.23 11.87
N ASN A 101 -17.72 12.70 11.49
CA ASN A 101 -16.83 13.26 10.48
C ASN A 101 -16.96 12.54 9.11
N LEU A 102 -17.77 11.47 9.03
CA LEU A 102 -18.01 10.77 7.77
C LEU A 102 -18.73 11.66 6.76
N LYS A 103 -18.25 11.56 5.53
CA LYS A 103 -18.80 12.24 4.36
C LYS A 103 -19.24 11.20 3.34
N THR A 104 -20.23 11.56 2.53
CA THR A 104 -20.70 10.70 1.44
C THR A 104 -20.22 11.26 0.11
N GLY A 105 -19.75 10.40 -0.77
CA GLY A 105 -19.36 10.71 -2.13
C GLY A 105 -19.92 9.69 -3.13
N ILE A 106 -19.65 9.89 -4.40
CA ILE A 106 -20.08 8.99 -5.47
C ILE A 106 -18.86 8.58 -6.30
N VAL A 107 -18.60 7.28 -6.39
CA VAL A 107 -17.52 6.69 -7.18
C VAL A 107 -18.04 6.27 -8.55
N LYS A 108 -17.23 6.51 -9.59
CA LYS A 108 -17.58 6.15 -10.97
C LYS A 108 -18.97 6.66 -11.40
N GLY A 109 -19.44 7.70 -10.73
CA GLY A 109 -20.71 8.37 -11.04
C GLY A 109 -21.98 7.66 -10.62
N ILE A 110 -21.92 6.49 -10.01
CA ILE A 110 -23.09 5.68 -9.64
C ILE A 110 -23.02 5.04 -8.25
N MET A 111 -21.82 4.77 -7.73
CA MET A 111 -21.68 4.07 -6.45
C MET A 111 -21.51 5.06 -5.30
N PRO A 112 -22.45 5.13 -4.35
CA PRO A 112 -22.26 5.90 -3.14
C PRO A 112 -21.15 5.23 -2.30
N ILE A 113 -20.29 6.07 -1.74
CA ILE A 113 -19.28 5.63 -0.77
C ILE A 113 -19.28 6.56 0.44
N GLU A 114 -18.83 6.03 1.55
CA GLU A 114 -18.47 6.83 2.71
C GLU A 114 -16.96 7.05 2.74
N TYR A 115 -16.53 8.20 3.21
CA TYR A 115 -15.11 8.51 3.39
C TYR A 115 -14.93 9.49 4.55
N ILE A 116 -13.70 9.52 5.09
CA ILE A 116 -13.25 10.51 6.06
C ILE A 116 -11.98 11.17 5.56
N LEU A 117 -11.84 12.47 5.79
CA LEU A 117 -10.58 13.14 5.49
C LEU A 117 -9.55 12.78 6.56
N TYR A 118 -8.31 12.57 6.14
CA TYR A 118 -7.23 12.19 7.03
C TYR A 118 -7.05 13.20 8.19
N LYS A 119 -7.13 14.50 7.89
CA LYS A 119 -7.08 15.59 8.89
C LYS A 119 -8.24 15.58 9.89
N ASP A 120 -9.40 15.06 9.47
CA ASP A 120 -10.58 14.98 10.35
C ASP A 120 -10.49 13.71 11.24
N LEU A 121 -9.71 12.72 10.83
CA LEU A 121 -9.44 11.48 11.56
C LEU A 121 -8.27 11.64 12.54
N VAL A 122 -7.08 11.98 12.03
CA VAL A 122 -5.84 12.04 12.81
C VAL A 122 -5.72 13.41 13.47
N LYS A 123 -5.61 13.42 14.79
CA LYS A 123 -5.59 14.66 15.59
C LYS A 123 -4.17 15.14 15.91
N ASP A 124 -3.17 14.27 15.81
CA ASP A 124 -1.78 14.67 15.99
C ASP A 124 -1.25 15.39 14.74
N THR A 125 -0.88 16.65 14.89
CA THR A 125 -0.37 17.48 13.79
C THR A 125 1.03 17.07 13.32
N ASN A 126 1.77 16.26 14.11
CA ASN A 126 3.07 15.72 13.73
C ASN A 126 2.94 14.45 12.88
N PHE A 127 1.75 13.85 12.86
CA PHE A 127 1.53 12.64 12.07
C PHE A 127 1.57 12.98 10.57
N PRO A 128 2.24 12.15 9.74
CA PRO A 128 2.32 12.41 8.31
C PRO A 128 0.93 12.38 7.68
N ILE A 129 0.62 13.41 6.93
CA ILE A 129 -0.61 13.51 6.16
C ILE A 129 -0.23 13.46 4.68
N PRO A 130 -0.89 12.62 3.85
CA PRO A 130 -0.63 12.60 2.43
C PRO A 130 -0.68 14.02 1.83
N ASN A 131 0.35 14.38 1.07
CA ASN A 131 0.49 15.73 0.51
C ASN A 131 -0.55 15.95 -0.59
N PRO A 132 -1.44 16.96 -0.47
CA PRO A 132 -2.42 17.27 -1.52
C PRO A 132 -1.78 17.76 -2.83
N ASN A 133 -0.53 18.25 -2.77
CA ASN A 133 0.25 18.70 -3.93
C ASN A 133 1.27 17.65 -4.38
N SER A 134 1.02 16.38 -4.07
CA SER A 134 1.88 15.27 -4.41
C SER A 134 2.39 15.32 -5.86
N LYS A 135 3.67 15.00 -6.04
CA LYS A 135 4.25 14.72 -7.36
C LYS A 135 3.71 13.44 -7.99
N PHE A 136 3.00 12.62 -7.20
CA PHE A 136 2.35 11.41 -7.65
C PHE A 136 0.93 11.71 -8.12
N ILE A 137 0.67 11.51 -9.40
CA ILE A 137 -0.66 11.67 -9.98
C ILE A 137 -1.40 10.34 -9.94
N ILE A 138 -1.90 9.94 -8.79
CA ILE A 138 -2.72 8.74 -8.66
C ILE A 138 -4.15 9.05 -9.13
N ARG A 139 -4.66 8.20 -10.02
CA ARG A 139 -6.07 8.22 -10.40
C ARG A 139 -6.90 7.64 -9.27
N HIS A 140 -7.30 8.51 -8.35
CA HIS A 140 -8.31 8.15 -7.37
C HIS A 140 -9.68 8.00 -8.07
N PRO A 141 -10.61 7.16 -7.52
CA PRO A 141 -12.00 7.09 -8.02
C PRO A 141 -12.68 8.44 -8.14
N PHE A 142 -12.25 9.44 -7.36
CA PHE A 142 -12.74 10.82 -7.37
C PHE A 142 -11.93 11.78 -8.22
N LYS A 143 -11.31 11.37 -9.31
CA LYS A 143 -10.49 12.22 -10.19
C LYS A 143 -9.47 13.11 -9.47
N ARG A 144 -8.18 12.83 -9.66
CA ARG A 144 -7.05 13.69 -9.25
C ARG A 144 -7.11 14.22 -7.81
N VAL A 145 -7.68 13.49 -6.89
CA VAL A 145 -7.53 13.81 -5.49
C VAL A 145 -6.22 13.18 -5.06
N THR A 146 -5.24 14.01 -4.82
CA THR A 146 -4.12 13.65 -3.97
C THR A 146 -4.71 13.31 -2.63
N ASN A 147 -4.40 12.15 -2.09
CA ASN A 147 -5.29 11.40 -1.26
C ASN A 147 -5.20 11.71 0.25
N PRO A 148 -5.78 12.79 0.75
CA PRO A 148 -5.94 12.98 2.18
C PRO A 148 -7.23 12.34 2.72
N LEU A 149 -7.80 11.34 2.04
CA LEU A 149 -9.03 10.69 2.47
C LEU A 149 -8.87 9.19 2.60
N LEU A 150 -9.59 8.61 3.56
CA LEU A 150 -9.77 7.18 3.73
C LEU A 150 -11.20 6.83 3.33
N MET A 151 -11.34 5.98 2.31
CA MET A 151 -12.63 5.42 1.93
C MET A 151 -13.01 4.30 2.89
N ILE A 152 -14.31 4.07 3.04
CA ILE A 152 -14.85 2.89 3.70
C ILE A 152 -15.39 1.99 2.59
N PRO A 153 -14.68 0.92 2.25
CA PRO A 153 -15.13 0.00 1.22
C PRO A 153 -16.36 -0.78 1.68
N PRO A 154 -17.19 -1.28 0.76
CA PRO A 154 -18.24 -2.23 1.09
C PRO A 154 -17.61 -3.49 1.70
N MET A 155 -18.37 -4.17 2.56
CA MET A 155 -17.92 -5.39 3.23
C MET A 155 -18.07 -6.59 2.27
N GLU A 156 -17.22 -6.65 1.26
CA GLU A 156 -17.09 -7.78 0.33
C GLU A 156 -16.35 -8.97 0.97
N ASP A 157 -16.37 -10.12 0.34
CA ASP A 157 -15.86 -11.35 0.94
C ASP A 157 -14.35 -11.33 1.15
N GLU A 158 -13.61 -10.68 0.25
CA GLU A 158 -12.17 -10.46 0.39
C GLU A 158 -11.84 -9.63 1.64
N LEU A 159 -12.57 -8.56 1.88
CA LEU A 159 -12.39 -7.73 3.07
C LEU A 159 -12.79 -8.47 4.34
N LYS A 160 -13.90 -9.23 4.31
CA LYS A 160 -14.30 -10.10 5.43
C LYS A 160 -13.23 -11.12 5.76
N PHE A 161 -12.64 -11.76 4.73
CA PHE A 161 -11.55 -12.71 4.92
C PHE A 161 -10.32 -12.03 5.52
N MET A 162 -9.91 -10.89 4.98
CA MET A 162 -8.76 -10.12 5.47
C MET A 162 -8.94 -9.72 6.95
N LEU A 163 -10.11 -9.20 7.34
CA LEU A 163 -10.42 -8.85 8.72
C LEU A 163 -10.52 -10.08 9.65
N LYS A 164 -10.88 -11.24 9.09
CA LYS A 164 -10.89 -12.50 9.86
C LYS A 164 -9.49 -13.01 10.20
N VAL A 165 -8.53 -12.80 9.30
CA VAL A 165 -7.14 -13.25 9.49
C VAL A 165 -6.25 -12.19 10.13
N GLN A 166 -6.65 -10.93 10.08
CA GLN A 166 -6.01 -9.77 10.72
C GLN A 166 -7.06 -8.96 11.52
N PRO A 167 -7.57 -9.52 12.64
CA PRO A 167 -8.70 -8.91 13.36
C PRO A 167 -8.38 -7.56 14.00
N GLU A 168 -7.12 -7.27 14.26
CA GLU A 168 -6.64 -5.98 14.78
C GLU A 168 -6.62 -4.86 13.75
N MET A 169 -6.76 -5.17 12.44
CA MET A 169 -6.72 -4.17 11.39
C MET A 169 -8.01 -3.34 11.36
N GLU A 170 -7.88 -2.06 11.63
CA GLU A 170 -8.97 -1.08 11.62
C GLU A 170 -8.86 -0.08 10.47
N ALA A 171 -7.64 0.06 9.92
CA ALA A 171 -7.39 0.79 8.68
C ALA A 171 -6.27 0.09 7.90
N PHE A 172 -6.21 0.38 6.62
CA PHE A 172 -5.15 -0.05 5.71
C PHE A 172 -4.52 1.20 5.09
N LEU A 173 -3.20 1.31 5.21
CA LEU A 173 -2.42 2.41 4.66
C LEU A 173 -1.53 1.88 3.54
N GLY A 174 -1.97 2.09 2.31
CA GLY A 174 -1.27 1.66 1.11
C GLY A 174 -0.34 2.74 0.55
N GLN A 175 0.10 2.56 -0.70
CA GLN A 175 1.06 3.43 -1.38
C GLN A 175 0.75 4.93 -1.27
N THR A 176 -0.54 5.29 -1.23
CA THR A 176 -0.98 6.69 -1.16
C THR A 176 -0.63 7.38 0.16
N PHE A 177 -0.36 6.61 1.20
CA PHE A 177 0.10 7.12 2.48
C PHE A 177 1.62 7.31 2.51
N PHE A 178 2.36 6.37 1.92
CA PHE A 178 3.82 6.36 2.00
C PHE A 178 4.50 7.34 1.03
N MET A 179 3.91 7.53 -0.15
CA MET A 179 4.48 8.41 -1.17
C MET A 179 4.58 9.86 -0.69
N ASP A 180 5.50 10.63 -1.27
CA ASP A 180 5.87 12.01 -0.95
C ASP A 180 6.59 12.21 0.39
N HIS A 181 6.87 11.16 1.12
CA HIS A 181 7.64 11.21 2.36
C HIS A 181 8.90 10.35 2.26
N SER A 182 9.81 10.59 3.17
CA SER A 182 10.91 9.68 3.46
C SER A 182 10.63 8.96 4.78
N TRP A 183 10.81 7.66 4.78
CA TRP A 183 10.51 6.77 5.90
C TRP A 183 11.75 6.01 6.30
N THR A 184 12.04 5.96 7.59
CA THR A 184 13.02 5.03 8.14
C THR A 184 12.28 3.99 8.96
N ILE A 185 12.33 2.74 8.52
CA ILE A 185 11.74 1.59 9.20
C ILE A 185 12.89 0.79 9.79
N ASP A 186 13.05 0.89 11.10
CA ASP A 186 14.07 0.19 11.87
C ASP A 186 13.45 -1.11 12.43
N TYR A 187 13.52 -2.18 11.66
CA TYR A 187 12.94 -3.45 12.05
C TYR A 187 13.60 -4.06 13.30
N PRO A 188 14.95 -4.08 13.43
CA PRO A 188 15.60 -4.60 14.63
C PRO A 188 15.20 -3.90 15.93
N HIS A 189 14.86 -2.60 15.86
CA HIS A 189 14.44 -1.82 17.04
C HIS A 189 12.93 -1.55 17.06
N GLU A 190 12.17 -2.08 16.12
CA GLU A 190 10.71 -1.94 16.01
C GLU A 190 10.25 -0.47 16.03
N GLN A 191 10.94 0.40 15.29
CA GLN A 191 10.67 1.84 15.22
C GLN A 191 10.45 2.31 13.79
N ILE A 192 9.54 3.25 13.62
CA ILE A 192 9.35 3.96 12.35
C ILE A 192 9.52 5.45 12.57
N MET A 193 10.34 6.05 11.74
CA MET A 193 10.55 7.51 11.67
C MET A 193 10.13 8.01 10.29
N VAL A 194 9.67 9.24 10.24
CA VAL A 194 9.31 9.94 9.00
C VAL A 194 10.11 11.25 8.90
N TYR A 195 10.19 11.79 7.67
CA TYR A 195 10.89 13.06 7.36
C TYR A 195 12.42 13.01 7.44
N THR A 196 13.02 11.85 7.19
CA THR A 196 14.49 11.72 7.05
C THR A 196 14.84 11.56 5.57
N PRO A 197 15.03 12.66 4.81
CA PRO A 197 15.33 12.58 3.39
C PRO A 197 16.73 12.00 3.14
N LEU A 198 16.88 11.27 2.05
CA LEU A 198 18.17 10.85 1.52
C LEU A 198 18.68 11.91 0.54
N SER A 199 19.92 12.32 0.67
CA SER A 199 20.56 13.22 -0.28
C SER A 199 21.20 12.44 -1.44
N ASP A 200 21.41 13.11 -2.57
CA ASP A 200 22.08 12.53 -3.75
C ASP A 200 23.51 12.03 -3.45
N SER A 201 24.14 12.51 -2.36
CA SER A 201 25.46 12.03 -1.91
C SER A 201 25.46 10.55 -1.53
N PHE A 202 24.31 9.94 -1.24
CA PHE A 202 24.19 8.51 -0.94
C PHE A 202 24.13 7.61 -2.18
N ILE A 203 23.87 8.15 -3.39
CA ILE A 203 23.58 7.38 -4.62
C ILE A 203 24.65 6.35 -4.96
N ASN A 204 25.92 6.60 -4.63
CA ASN A 204 27.04 5.72 -4.96
C ASN A 204 27.45 4.80 -3.81
N GLN A 205 26.72 4.77 -2.72
CA GLN A 205 27.02 3.87 -1.61
C GLN A 205 26.51 2.45 -1.92
N PRO A 206 27.23 1.39 -1.55
CA PRO A 206 26.90 0.01 -1.93
C PRO A 206 25.60 -0.49 -1.29
N ASN A 207 25.16 0.15 -0.21
CA ASN A 207 23.92 -0.14 0.51
C ASN A 207 22.74 0.75 0.07
N VAL A 208 22.89 1.53 -1.00
CA VAL A 208 21.83 2.38 -1.56
C VAL A 208 21.46 1.89 -2.95
N GLN A 209 20.17 1.78 -3.20
CA GLN A 209 19.62 1.47 -4.51
C GLN A 209 18.71 2.58 -4.99
N LYS A 210 18.58 2.69 -6.31
CA LYS A 210 17.61 3.56 -6.96
C LYS A 210 16.28 2.84 -7.10
N LEU A 211 15.21 3.49 -6.68
CA LEU A 211 13.86 2.98 -6.83
C LEU A 211 13.28 3.27 -8.21
N GLY A 212 12.56 2.31 -8.76
CA GLY A 212 11.74 2.50 -9.94
C GLY A 212 10.28 2.81 -9.58
N PHE A 213 9.68 3.77 -10.28
CA PHE A 213 8.25 4.10 -10.16
C PHE A 213 7.63 4.25 -11.54
N LYS A 214 6.39 3.80 -11.69
CA LYS A 214 5.64 4.00 -12.94
C LYS A 214 5.43 5.48 -13.20
N LYS A 215 5.80 5.92 -14.40
CA LYS A 215 5.71 7.31 -14.83
C LYS A 215 4.84 7.42 -16.09
N ASN A 216 4.18 8.57 -16.26
CA ASN A 216 3.48 8.91 -17.49
C ASN A 216 4.44 9.49 -18.53
N ALA A 217 3.92 9.87 -19.72
CA ALA A 217 4.71 10.47 -20.79
C ALA A 217 5.41 11.79 -20.40
N LYS A 218 4.92 12.48 -19.36
CA LYS A 218 5.52 13.69 -18.80
C LYS A 218 6.56 13.41 -17.71
N LYS A 219 6.92 12.13 -17.49
CA LYS A 219 7.81 11.66 -16.42
C LYS A 219 7.27 11.88 -15.00
N GLU A 220 5.98 12.15 -14.84
CA GLU A 220 5.34 12.28 -13.55
C GLU A 220 5.02 10.88 -13.00
N LYS A 221 5.31 10.63 -11.71
CA LYS A 221 5.00 9.38 -11.05
C LYS A 221 3.47 9.22 -10.93
N ILE A 222 2.94 8.11 -11.41
CA ILE A 222 1.50 7.83 -11.43
C ILE A 222 1.10 6.69 -10.47
N ASN A 223 2.07 6.03 -9.88
CA ASN A 223 1.91 5.05 -8.81
C ASN A 223 3.09 5.13 -7.84
N GLY A 224 2.84 4.78 -6.59
CA GLY A 224 3.81 4.80 -5.51
C GLY A 224 4.40 3.41 -5.16
N HIS A 225 4.21 2.39 -6.01
CA HIS A 225 4.81 1.08 -5.82
C HIS A 225 6.28 1.09 -6.22
N PRO A 226 7.22 0.94 -5.27
CA PRO A 226 8.64 1.04 -5.56
C PRO A 226 9.20 -0.30 -6.05
N SER A 227 9.87 -0.30 -7.22
CA SER A 227 10.67 -1.44 -7.67
C SER A 227 12.13 -1.27 -7.25
N MET A 228 12.77 -2.38 -6.93
CA MET A 228 14.19 -2.47 -6.60
C MET A 228 14.74 -3.82 -7.06
N THR A 229 15.99 -4.13 -6.70
CA THR A 229 16.61 -5.42 -7.01
C THR A 229 17.05 -6.17 -5.76
N MET A 230 17.01 -7.50 -5.82
CA MET A 230 17.69 -8.41 -4.92
C MET A 230 18.55 -9.39 -5.74
N GLU A 231 19.45 -10.10 -5.09
CA GLU A 231 20.24 -11.16 -5.72
C GLU A 231 20.06 -12.46 -4.93
N VAL A 232 19.85 -13.56 -5.64
CA VAL A 232 19.79 -14.92 -5.09
C VAL A 232 20.61 -15.80 -5.98
N ASP A 233 21.60 -16.50 -5.42
CA ASP A 233 22.51 -17.40 -6.14
C ASP A 233 23.13 -16.75 -7.39
N GLY A 234 23.60 -15.50 -7.24
CA GLY A 234 24.22 -14.71 -8.32
C GLY A 234 23.25 -14.18 -9.38
N GLU A 235 21.94 -14.46 -9.27
CA GLU A 235 20.92 -13.94 -10.18
C GLU A 235 20.28 -12.68 -9.60
N THR A 236 20.33 -11.58 -10.36
CA THR A 236 19.64 -10.34 -10.01
C THR A 236 18.16 -10.43 -10.38
N ILE A 237 17.28 -10.16 -9.43
CA ILE A 237 15.83 -10.26 -9.58
C ILE A 237 15.20 -8.91 -9.26
N ASP A 238 14.38 -8.40 -10.18
CA ASP A 238 13.56 -7.21 -9.94
C ASP A 238 12.37 -7.55 -9.03
N VAL A 239 12.19 -6.77 -7.97
CA VAL A 239 11.15 -7.01 -6.95
C VAL A 239 10.45 -5.72 -6.54
N LEU A 240 9.23 -5.87 -6.01
CA LEU A 240 8.50 -4.82 -5.30
C LEU A 240 9.01 -4.75 -3.85
N PHE A 241 9.19 -3.54 -3.32
CA PHE A 241 9.35 -3.32 -1.88
C PHE A 241 7.98 -3.26 -1.22
N ASP A 242 7.67 -4.24 -0.36
CA ASP A 242 6.33 -4.51 0.14
C ASP A 242 6.32 -4.82 1.65
N THR A 243 6.12 -3.79 2.47
CA THR A 243 6.10 -3.95 3.93
C THR A 243 4.90 -4.75 4.45
N GLY A 244 3.85 -4.86 3.63
CA GLY A 244 2.62 -5.56 3.96
C GLY A 244 2.55 -7.01 3.48
N ALA A 245 3.60 -7.51 2.80
CA ALA A 245 3.62 -8.88 2.30
C ALA A 245 3.30 -9.91 3.40
N THR A 246 2.16 -10.57 3.25
CA THR A 246 1.60 -11.45 4.29
C THR A 246 1.29 -12.83 3.73
N MET A 247 1.80 -13.87 4.39
CA MET A 247 1.35 -15.25 4.21
C MET A 247 0.08 -15.47 5.02
N VAL A 248 -0.92 -16.10 4.43
CA VAL A 248 -2.10 -16.58 5.14
C VAL A 248 -2.02 -18.10 5.24
N LEU A 249 -1.68 -18.59 6.42
CA LEU A 249 -1.36 -19.99 6.62
C LEU A 249 -2.61 -20.89 6.53
N THR A 250 -2.45 -21.99 5.83
CA THR A 250 -3.37 -23.13 5.89
C THR A 250 -3.17 -23.88 7.22
N GLU A 251 -4.06 -24.82 7.57
CA GLU A 251 -3.83 -25.71 8.72
C GLU A 251 -2.53 -26.52 8.55
N GLU A 252 -2.23 -26.93 7.33
CA GLU A 252 -0.97 -27.62 7.00
C GLU A 252 0.23 -26.70 7.21
N GLY A 253 0.15 -25.44 6.74
CA GLY A 253 1.19 -24.45 6.96
C GLY A 253 1.42 -24.18 8.44
N GLN A 254 0.37 -24.04 9.24
CA GLN A 254 0.49 -23.87 10.69
C GLN A 254 1.26 -25.03 11.35
N LYS A 255 0.97 -26.28 10.96
CA LYS A 255 1.70 -27.46 11.44
C LYS A 255 3.15 -27.44 11.01
N GLN A 256 3.43 -27.12 9.73
CA GLN A 256 4.79 -27.10 9.19
C GLN A 256 5.66 -26.02 9.84
N PHE A 257 5.09 -24.85 10.15
CA PHE A 257 5.77 -23.78 10.86
C PHE A 257 5.72 -23.88 12.39
N GLY A 258 4.99 -24.85 12.93
CA GLY A 258 4.87 -25.06 14.39
C GLY A 258 4.20 -23.88 15.10
N THR A 259 3.18 -23.24 14.48
CA THR A 259 2.50 -22.06 15.00
C THR A 259 0.99 -22.21 14.93
N ASP A 260 0.27 -21.50 15.82
CA ASP A 260 -1.18 -21.34 15.79
C ASP A 260 -1.64 -20.06 15.08
N LYS A 261 -0.68 -19.22 14.67
CA LYS A 261 -0.96 -17.97 13.94
C LYS A 261 -1.58 -18.25 12.58
N LYS A 262 -2.56 -17.43 12.21
CA LYS A 262 -3.21 -17.51 10.89
C LYS A 262 -2.42 -16.79 9.82
N THR A 263 -1.59 -15.84 10.21
CA THR A 263 -0.78 -15.04 9.27
C THR A 263 0.65 -14.90 9.79
N LEU A 264 1.59 -14.93 8.87
CA LEU A 264 2.99 -14.55 9.08
C LEU A 264 3.41 -13.53 8.05
N ALA A 265 4.48 -12.79 8.29
CA ALA A 265 5.12 -12.03 7.23
C ALA A 265 5.62 -12.98 6.13
N GLY A 266 5.71 -12.47 4.92
CA GLY A 266 6.20 -13.21 3.77
C GLY A 266 7.03 -12.33 2.85
N SER A 267 7.60 -12.97 1.85
CA SER A 267 7.99 -12.37 0.58
C SER A 267 7.34 -13.21 -0.51
N PHE A 268 7.25 -12.68 -1.72
CA PHE A 268 6.60 -13.37 -2.82
C PHE A 268 7.57 -13.56 -3.97
N ILE A 269 7.42 -14.65 -4.73
CA ILE A 269 8.24 -14.92 -5.91
C ILE A 269 7.41 -15.53 -7.03
N ALA A 270 7.75 -15.22 -8.28
CA ALA A 270 7.11 -15.77 -9.47
C ALA A 270 7.33 -17.27 -9.58
N ALA A 271 6.32 -17.99 -10.07
CA ALA A 271 6.34 -19.45 -10.19
C ALA A 271 7.50 -19.95 -11.06
N SER A 272 7.88 -19.22 -12.11
CA SER A 272 9.02 -19.55 -12.96
C SER A 272 10.34 -19.59 -12.18
N ILE A 273 10.57 -18.60 -11.30
CA ILE A 273 11.77 -18.53 -10.46
C ILE A 273 11.68 -19.58 -9.34
N PHE A 274 10.55 -19.69 -8.68
CA PHE A 274 10.33 -20.69 -7.64
C PHE A 274 10.65 -22.12 -8.13
N ASN A 275 10.13 -22.50 -9.32
CA ASN A 275 10.36 -23.81 -9.91
C ASN A 275 11.83 -24.02 -10.30
N LYS A 276 12.52 -22.96 -10.77
CA LYS A 276 13.95 -22.96 -11.02
C LYS A 276 14.71 -23.27 -9.75
N TRP A 277 14.49 -22.52 -8.67
CA TRP A 277 15.15 -22.72 -7.38
C TRP A 277 14.91 -24.12 -6.81
N ARG A 278 13.68 -24.62 -6.89
CA ARG A 278 13.33 -25.98 -6.46
C ARG A 278 14.11 -27.07 -7.20
N LYS A 279 14.40 -26.83 -8.47
CA LYS A 279 15.18 -27.77 -9.32
C LYS A 279 16.67 -27.69 -9.04
N GLU A 280 17.20 -26.48 -8.88
CA GLU A 280 18.63 -26.21 -8.72
C GLU A 280 19.09 -26.45 -7.29
N HIS A 281 18.22 -26.22 -6.31
CA HIS A 281 18.47 -26.33 -4.87
C HIS A 281 17.46 -27.26 -4.18
N PRO A 282 17.49 -28.57 -4.47
CA PRO A 282 16.55 -29.52 -3.84
C PRO A 282 16.73 -29.63 -2.31
N GLU A 283 17.86 -29.19 -1.77
CA GLU A 283 18.18 -29.13 -0.35
C GLU A 283 17.52 -27.96 0.40
N TRP A 284 17.03 -26.93 -0.31
CA TRP A 284 16.35 -25.82 0.34
C TRP A 284 15.03 -26.29 0.94
N LYS A 285 14.72 -25.80 2.16
CA LYS A 285 13.48 -26.17 2.82
C LYS A 285 12.27 -25.73 2.03
N TYR A 286 11.31 -26.60 1.94
CA TYR A 286 10.11 -26.46 1.16
C TYR A 286 8.89 -26.83 1.99
N TYR A 287 7.87 -25.99 1.92
CA TYR A 287 6.64 -26.10 2.69
C TYR A 287 5.44 -26.15 1.70
N PRO A 288 5.02 -27.36 1.29
CA PRO A 288 3.93 -27.51 0.33
C PRO A 288 2.60 -27.05 0.93
N LYS A 289 1.83 -26.30 0.13
CA LYS A 289 0.50 -25.81 0.49
C LYS A 289 0.46 -25.05 1.84
N ALA A 290 1.54 -24.44 2.22
CA ALA A 290 1.63 -23.75 3.51
C ALA A 290 0.85 -22.44 3.54
N ASP A 291 0.75 -21.74 2.40
CA ASP A 291 -0.06 -20.54 2.21
C ASP A 291 -1.35 -20.87 1.42
N TYR A 292 -2.43 -20.14 1.66
CA TYR A 292 -3.67 -20.27 0.88
C TYR A 292 -3.46 -20.02 -0.63
N GLY A 293 -2.45 -19.24 -0.99
CA GLY A 293 -2.09 -18.95 -2.38
C GLY A 293 -1.11 -19.94 -2.99
N GLY A 294 -0.46 -20.83 -2.20
CA GLY A 294 0.50 -21.79 -2.72
C GLY A 294 1.56 -22.30 -1.74
N ASP A 295 2.62 -22.76 -2.32
CA ASP A 295 3.77 -23.34 -1.61
C ASP A 295 4.72 -22.23 -1.11
N VAL A 296 5.56 -22.57 -0.15
CA VAL A 296 6.58 -21.68 0.40
C VAL A 296 7.96 -22.34 0.29
N ILE A 297 8.96 -21.55 -0.06
CA ILE A 297 10.37 -21.96 -0.05
C ILE A 297 11.17 -21.08 0.90
N GLU A 298 12.08 -21.68 1.66
CA GLU A 298 13.02 -20.97 2.52
C GLU A 298 14.37 -20.85 1.79
N VAL A 299 14.68 -19.64 1.35
CA VAL A 299 15.93 -19.32 0.67
C VAL A 299 17.00 -18.98 1.72
N PRO A 300 18.11 -19.75 1.79
CA PRO A 300 19.09 -19.58 2.87
C PRO A 300 19.77 -18.22 2.87
N ILE A 301 20.07 -17.67 1.70
CA ILE A 301 20.80 -16.40 1.53
C ILE A 301 20.16 -15.59 0.42
N VAL A 302 19.81 -14.35 0.76
CA VAL A 302 19.41 -13.30 -0.19
C VAL A 302 20.36 -12.13 -0.03
N LYS A 303 20.80 -11.55 -1.13
CA LYS A 303 21.70 -10.40 -1.13
C LYS A 303 20.97 -9.12 -1.50
N ILE A 304 21.14 -8.09 -0.70
CA ILE A 304 20.67 -6.73 -0.91
C ILE A 304 21.88 -5.78 -0.86
N GLY A 305 22.28 -5.24 -2.01
CA GLY A 305 23.51 -4.45 -2.08
C GLY A 305 24.72 -5.27 -1.65
N GLU A 306 25.41 -4.85 -0.60
CA GLU A 306 26.56 -5.57 -0.02
C GLU A 306 26.19 -6.59 1.06
N PHE A 307 24.93 -6.63 1.50
CA PHE A 307 24.51 -7.46 2.62
C PHE A 307 23.95 -8.80 2.16
N GLU A 308 24.39 -9.87 2.81
CA GLU A 308 23.82 -11.21 2.71
C GLU A 308 23.01 -11.48 3.98
N VAL A 309 21.73 -11.87 3.81
CA VAL A 309 20.80 -12.13 4.90
C VAL A 309 19.97 -13.36 4.61
N GLY A 310 19.46 -13.98 5.66
CA GLY A 310 18.58 -15.13 5.55
C GLY A 310 18.50 -15.94 6.85
N PRO A 311 17.67 -16.98 6.88
CA PRO A 311 16.82 -17.43 5.78
C PRO A 311 15.62 -16.52 5.52
N VAL A 312 15.14 -16.50 4.26
CA VAL A 312 13.98 -15.70 3.82
C VAL A 312 12.91 -16.62 3.24
N LEU A 313 11.66 -16.44 3.67
CA LEU A 313 10.51 -17.21 3.19
C LEU A 313 9.87 -16.53 1.98
N PHE A 314 9.75 -17.26 0.88
CA PHE A 314 9.06 -16.81 -0.33
C PHE A 314 7.85 -17.70 -0.63
N VAL A 315 6.69 -17.08 -0.76
CA VAL A 315 5.46 -17.70 -1.24
C VAL A 315 5.43 -17.63 -2.75
N VAL A 316 5.10 -18.74 -3.41
CA VAL A 316 4.94 -18.76 -4.86
C VAL A 316 3.68 -18.02 -5.29
N LYS A 317 3.80 -17.17 -6.31
CA LYS A 317 2.67 -16.52 -7.01
C LYS A 317 2.78 -16.81 -8.50
N ARG A 318 1.65 -16.95 -9.18
CA ARG A 318 1.64 -17.18 -10.63
C ARG A 318 2.34 -16.05 -11.37
N ASP A 319 3.01 -16.36 -12.49
CA ASP A 319 3.75 -15.36 -13.27
C ASP A 319 2.86 -14.23 -13.78
N GLU A 320 1.57 -14.52 -14.08
CA GLU A 320 0.58 -13.54 -14.53
C GLU A 320 0.26 -12.48 -13.46
N ALA A 321 0.40 -12.81 -12.17
CA ALA A 321 0.25 -11.83 -11.10
C ALA A 321 1.22 -10.64 -11.26
N TRP A 322 2.40 -10.90 -11.82
CA TRP A 322 3.45 -9.92 -12.06
C TRP A 322 3.36 -9.27 -13.44
N SER A 323 3.22 -10.10 -14.50
CA SER A 323 3.27 -9.65 -15.88
C SER A 323 1.95 -8.99 -16.36
N GLU A 324 0.82 -9.35 -15.78
CA GLU A 324 -0.50 -8.82 -16.16
C GLU A 324 -1.14 -7.98 -15.04
N GLY A 325 -0.93 -8.35 -13.78
CA GLY A 325 -1.44 -7.65 -12.61
C GLY A 325 -0.58 -6.44 -12.23
N MET A 326 0.56 -6.71 -11.60
CA MET A 326 1.41 -5.67 -11.01
C MET A 326 2.03 -4.72 -12.04
N ILE A 327 2.31 -5.14 -13.27
CA ILE A 327 2.83 -4.28 -14.34
C ILE A 327 1.95 -3.03 -14.59
N ASN A 328 0.66 -3.11 -14.30
CA ASN A 328 -0.23 -1.97 -14.43
C ASN A 328 0.11 -0.82 -13.46
N THR A 329 0.82 -1.11 -12.39
CA THR A 329 1.20 -0.15 -11.34
C THR A 329 2.71 0.02 -11.18
N MET A 330 3.52 -0.85 -11.78
CA MET A 330 4.98 -0.86 -11.72
C MET A 330 5.61 -0.22 -12.96
N ASP A 331 6.85 0.24 -12.85
CA ASP A 331 7.66 0.77 -13.96
C ASP A 331 8.15 -0.33 -14.91
N LYS A 332 8.29 -1.54 -14.40
CA LYS A 332 8.76 -2.75 -15.10
C LYS A 332 8.05 -4.00 -14.57
N VAL A 333 8.21 -5.11 -15.28
CA VAL A 333 7.77 -6.42 -14.79
C VAL A 333 8.71 -6.85 -13.68
N VAL A 334 8.22 -6.85 -12.44
CA VAL A 334 8.92 -7.46 -11.31
C VAL A 334 8.63 -8.96 -11.26
N LYS A 335 9.47 -9.71 -10.57
CA LYS A 335 9.35 -11.17 -10.44
C LYS A 335 9.06 -11.62 -9.00
N GLY A 336 8.85 -10.66 -8.11
CA GLY A 336 8.56 -10.93 -6.72
C GLY A 336 8.30 -9.65 -5.92
N ALA A 337 8.11 -9.84 -4.62
CA ALA A 337 8.05 -8.78 -3.63
C ALA A 337 8.86 -9.18 -2.40
N ILE A 338 9.63 -8.26 -1.86
CA ILE A 338 10.33 -8.45 -0.60
C ILE A 338 9.52 -7.86 0.55
N GLY A 339 9.30 -8.65 1.56
CA GLY A 339 8.53 -8.27 2.75
C GLY A 339 9.26 -8.53 4.06
N GLY A 340 8.51 -8.58 5.14
CA GLY A 340 9.04 -8.65 6.50
C GLY A 340 10.04 -9.78 6.74
N THR A 341 9.91 -10.93 6.10
CA THR A 341 10.86 -12.05 6.26
C THR A 341 12.28 -11.71 5.77
N LEU A 342 12.42 -10.74 4.87
CA LEU A 342 13.71 -10.19 4.46
C LEU A 342 14.00 -8.87 5.20
N LEU A 343 13.02 -7.99 5.30
CA LEU A 343 13.21 -6.63 5.81
C LEU A 343 13.60 -6.60 7.30
N LYS A 344 13.21 -7.61 8.08
CA LYS A 344 13.55 -7.72 9.52
C LYS A 344 15.04 -7.66 9.86
N PHE A 345 15.90 -7.91 8.89
CA PHE A 345 17.35 -7.85 9.09
C PHE A 345 17.93 -6.43 9.01
N PHE A 346 17.09 -5.42 8.69
CA PHE A 346 17.56 -4.11 8.30
C PHE A 346 16.86 -2.97 9.01
N LYS A 347 17.59 -1.88 9.14
CA LYS A 347 17.03 -0.54 9.19
C LYS A 347 16.98 0.00 7.76
N VAL A 348 15.78 0.25 7.27
CA VAL A 348 15.54 0.65 5.88
C VAL A 348 15.09 2.10 5.83
N THR A 349 15.81 2.95 5.10
CA THR A 349 15.35 4.30 4.76
C THR A 349 14.92 4.35 3.30
N ILE A 350 13.62 4.58 3.07
CA ILE A 350 13.03 4.74 1.74
C ILE A 350 12.61 6.19 1.54
N ASP A 351 13.13 6.85 0.51
CA ASP A 351 12.80 8.23 0.18
C ASP A 351 12.11 8.31 -1.18
N TYR A 352 10.81 8.55 -1.13
CA TYR A 352 9.96 8.67 -2.32
C TYR A 352 10.23 9.94 -3.13
N ASN A 353 10.89 10.94 -2.56
CA ASN A 353 11.20 12.20 -3.26
C ASN A 353 12.47 12.11 -4.09
N SER A 354 13.49 11.45 -3.56
CA SER A 354 14.78 11.24 -4.25
C SER A 354 14.82 9.96 -5.10
N ASP A 355 13.80 9.09 -5.02
CA ASP A 355 13.78 7.75 -5.64
C ASP A 355 14.93 6.85 -5.12
N LEU A 356 15.24 6.93 -3.83
CA LEU A 356 16.33 6.17 -3.20
C LEU A 356 15.82 5.29 -2.07
N ILE A 357 16.48 4.16 -1.89
CA ILE A 357 16.35 3.29 -0.71
C ILE A 357 17.72 2.92 -0.19
N ARG A 358 17.89 2.98 1.14
CA ARG A 358 19.12 2.63 1.84
C ARG A 358 18.86 1.54 2.86
N PHE A 359 19.75 0.56 2.89
CA PHE A 359 19.74 -0.54 3.85
C PHE A 359 20.92 -0.39 4.82
N GLU A 360 20.66 -0.60 6.11
CA GLU A 360 21.65 -0.57 7.21
C GLU A 360 21.40 -1.80 8.11
N ARG A 361 22.48 -2.34 8.72
CA ARG A 361 22.42 -3.43 9.71
C ARG A 361 22.91 -2.95 11.05
#